data_a0bdcd063523170007c0230a46a81aa7
#
_entry.id   a0bdcd063523170007c0230a46a81aa7
#
_cell.length_a   1.000
_cell.length_b   1.000
_cell.length_c   1.000
_cell.angle_alpha   90.00
_cell.angle_beta   90.00
_cell.angle_gamma   90.00
#
_symmetry.space_group_name_H-M   'P 1'
#
loop_
_entity.id
_entity.type
_entity.pdbx_description
1 polymer ?
#
loop_
_entity_poly.entity_id
_entity_poly.type
_entity_poly.pdbx_seq_one_letter_code
_entity_poly.pdbx_strand_id
1 'polypeptide(L)'
;MSYLKNIVCPHCGRELETEFYKACPYCKEKGIYTNYETIYDLKNTKLDKNNNEKGIYKYSSFFPLKENSSKISINEGNTPLIKLERLGKLWGLDNLYLKDESKNPTMSHKDRMCSLMISKAIEMKAPGVVIASTGNQGAAVAAYCAVAKIPCVIFTTPNVSPTMKIFMQSFGAYVFVTPTMEDRVTMMKKLVEEYNYFPASGLENPPIGSCCFAIDAYKTIAFEVFEQLNNNIPDYFIVPISYGDTLYGIYKGMSDLKEMGYVDKTPKFVAAEVFGAAKTTLAADSSVPLAVETSSSIQTSIAAGNIAYLTLKALKESNGSAETSCDEEALEMQKLLCETEGILAETSSVASLVALKKMLENKKISSSDKIVLLLTSTGVKTPEIIEQWLPKLPSINPNMESFKEEMLNTYKFKF
;
A
#
# COMPACT_ATOMS: atom_id res chain seq x y z
N MET A 1 -14.13 -20.55 9.94
CA MET A 1 -14.89 -20.63 8.65
C MET A 1 -14.87 -19.25 8.00
N SER A 2 -14.64 -19.15 6.67
CA SER A 2 -14.68 -17.87 5.94
C SER A 2 -16.12 -17.45 5.67
N TYR A 3 -16.39 -16.15 5.71
CA TYR A 3 -17.68 -15.56 5.31
C TYR A 3 -17.79 -15.33 3.80
N LEU A 4 -16.80 -15.74 3.00
CA LEU A 4 -16.80 -15.58 1.54
C LEU A 4 -18.04 -16.23 0.92
N LYS A 5 -18.80 -15.43 0.17
CA LYS A 5 -19.98 -15.87 -0.56
C LYS A 5 -19.63 -16.21 -2.01
N ASN A 6 -19.08 -15.26 -2.73
CA ASN A 6 -18.63 -15.42 -4.12
C ASN A 6 -17.55 -14.38 -4.48
N ILE A 7 -17.05 -14.48 -5.71
CA ILE A 7 -16.05 -13.57 -6.27
C ILE A 7 -16.62 -13.09 -7.60
N VAL A 8 -16.80 -11.78 -7.74
CA VAL A 8 -17.52 -11.19 -8.86
C VAL A 8 -16.74 -10.07 -9.54
N CYS A 9 -17.06 -9.82 -10.80
CA CYS A 9 -16.64 -8.62 -11.48
C CYS A 9 -17.40 -7.41 -10.93
N PRO A 10 -16.72 -6.36 -10.43
CA PRO A 10 -17.39 -5.19 -9.84
C PRO A 10 -18.18 -4.34 -10.84
N HIS A 11 -17.95 -4.51 -12.16
CA HIS A 11 -18.65 -3.77 -13.20
C HIS A 11 -19.90 -4.51 -13.70
N CYS A 12 -19.81 -5.81 -14.01
CA CYS A 12 -20.92 -6.53 -14.64
C CYS A 12 -21.58 -7.57 -13.72
N GLY A 13 -21.10 -7.76 -12.49
CA GLY A 13 -21.68 -8.68 -11.49
C GLY A 13 -21.46 -10.16 -11.75
N ARG A 14 -20.81 -10.56 -12.86
CA ARG A 14 -20.55 -11.97 -13.15
C ARG A 14 -19.53 -12.56 -12.21
N GLU A 15 -19.72 -13.82 -11.84
CA GLU A 15 -18.78 -14.57 -11.02
C GLU A 15 -17.46 -14.83 -11.75
N LEU A 16 -16.41 -15.11 -10.99
CA LEU A 16 -15.10 -15.47 -11.51
C LEU A 16 -15.18 -16.84 -12.19
N GLU A 17 -15.12 -16.83 -13.52
CA GLU A 17 -15.16 -18.02 -14.38
C GLU A 17 -13.80 -18.33 -15.03
N THR A 18 -12.80 -17.48 -14.82
CA THR A 18 -11.48 -17.57 -15.44
C THR A 18 -10.38 -17.54 -14.38
N GLU A 19 -9.12 -17.46 -14.83
CA GLU A 19 -7.98 -17.30 -13.93
C GLU A 19 -8.05 -15.96 -13.20
N PHE A 20 -7.90 -15.99 -11.89
CA PHE A 20 -8.01 -14.84 -10.98
C PHE A 20 -7.08 -13.65 -11.29
N TYR A 21 -6.06 -13.87 -12.12
CA TYR A 21 -5.08 -12.87 -12.52
C TYR A 21 -5.39 -12.20 -13.86
N LYS A 22 -6.48 -12.58 -14.51
CA LYS A 22 -6.98 -11.99 -15.76
C LYS A 22 -8.12 -11.02 -15.48
N ALA A 23 -8.25 -10.02 -16.34
CA ALA A 23 -9.42 -9.14 -16.33
C ALA A 23 -10.69 -9.92 -16.67
N CYS A 24 -11.84 -9.43 -16.19
CA CYS A 24 -13.14 -9.99 -16.60
C CYS A 24 -13.28 -10.00 -18.12
N PRO A 25 -13.45 -11.16 -18.78
CA PRO A 25 -13.43 -11.25 -20.23
C PRO A 25 -14.56 -10.43 -20.89
N TYR A 26 -15.75 -10.46 -20.33
CA TYR A 26 -16.92 -9.73 -20.83
C TYR A 26 -16.77 -8.19 -20.76
N CYS A 27 -16.05 -7.71 -19.77
CA CYS A 27 -15.77 -6.28 -19.64
C CYS A 27 -14.59 -5.88 -20.55
N LYS A 28 -13.58 -6.74 -20.65
CA LYS A 28 -12.41 -6.54 -21.51
C LYS A 28 -12.78 -6.41 -22.99
N GLU A 29 -13.75 -7.18 -23.49
CA GLU A 29 -14.30 -7.05 -24.84
C GLU A 29 -14.90 -5.65 -25.12
N LYS A 30 -15.33 -4.94 -24.05
CA LYS A 30 -15.85 -3.56 -24.11
C LYS A 30 -14.79 -2.50 -23.79
N GLY A 31 -13.51 -2.89 -23.70
CA GLY A 31 -12.41 -2.00 -23.31
C GLY A 31 -12.36 -1.65 -21.82
N ILE A 32 -13.10 -2.36 -20.95
CA ILE A 32 -13.16 -2.09 -19.51
C ILE A 32 -12.34 -3.17 -18.79
N TYR A 33 -11.22 -2.76 -18.22
CA TYR A 33 -10.30 -3.66 -17.52
C TYR A 33 -10.59 -3.63 -16.02
N THR A 34 -11.16 -4.73 -15.50
CA THR A 34 -11.50 -4.86 -14.08
C THR A 34 -10.83 -6.08 -13.47
N ASN A 35 -10.34 -5.94 -12.23
CA ASN A 35 -10.08 -7.07 -11.35
C ASN A 35 -11.41 -7.61 -10.81
N TYR A 36 -11.36 -8.73 -10.12
CA TYR A 36 -12.51 -9.26 -9.38
C TYR A 36 -12.50 -8.77 -7.93
N GLU A 37 -13.68 -8.73 -7.32
CA GLU A 37 -13.86 -8.46 -5.89
C GLU A 37 -14.51 -9.65 -5.18
N THR A 38 -14.11 -9.87 -3.96
CA THR A 38 -14.68 -10.89 -3.06
C THR A 38 -15.92 -10.34 -2.38
N ILE A 39 -16.99 -11.10 -2.32
CA ILE A 39 -18.24 -10.76 -1.63
C ILE A 39 -18.40 -11.67 -0.42
N TYR A 40 -18.73 -11.08 0.72
CA TYR A 40 -18.92 -11.78 2.00
C TYR A 40 -20.36 -11.69 2.47
N ASP A 41 -20.81 -12.74 3.19
CA ASP A 41 -22.08 -12.68 3.93
C ASP A 41 -21.78 -12.14 5.34
N LEU A 42 -22.01 -10.84 5.51
CA LEU A 42 -21.70 -10.13 6.74
C LEU A 42 -22.91 -9.90 7.66
N LYS A 43 -24.10 -10.34 7.25
CA LYS A 43 -25.29 -10.22 8.08
C LYS A 43 -25.12 -11.04 9.38
N ASN A 44 -25.28 -10.37 10.51
CA ASN A 44 -25.13 -10.98 11.84
C ASN A 44 -23.71 -11.46 12.18
N THR A 45 -22.71 -11.06 11.41
CA THR A 45 -21.29 -11.33 11.73
C THR A 45 -20.73 -10.29 12.70
N LYS A 46 -19.66 -10.65 13.39
CA LYS A 46 -18.93 -9.75 14.31
C LYS A 46 -17.44 -9.91 14.14
N LEU A 47 -16.70 -8.84 14.42
CA LEU A 47 -15.25 -8.94 14.60
C LEU A 47 -14.99 -9.81 15.84
N ASP A 48 -14.26 -10.91 15.65
CA ASP A 48 -13.88 -11.80 16.75
C ASP A 48 -12.71 -11.19 17.53
N LYS A 49 -13.04 -10.59 18.68
CA LYS A 49 -12.05 -9.95 19.57
C LYS A 49 -11.23 -10.94 20.39
N ASN A 50 -11.68 -12.19 20.51
CA ASN A 50 -11.08 -13.21 21.33
C ASN A 50 -10.24 -14.22 20.53
N ASN A 51 -9.99 -13.96 19.28
CA ASN A 51 -9.21 -14.81 18.41
C ASN A 51 -7.72 -14.71 18.73
N ASN A 52 -7.10 -15.83 19.12
CA ASN A 52 -5.67 -15.95 19.46
C ASN A 52 -4.77 -16.10 18.23
N GLU A 53 -5.30 -15.97 17.03
CA GLU A 53 -4.53 -16.04 15.78
C GLU A 53 -3.54 -14.86 15.66
N LYS A 54 -2.41 -15.13 15.02
CA LYS A 54 -1.33 -14.15 14.86
C LYS A 54 -1.53 -13.27 13.64
N GLY A 55 -0.99 -12.08 13.72
CA GLY A 55 -0.93 -11.14 12.60
C GLY A 55 -2.31 -10.78 12.06
N ILE A 56 -2.42 -10.69 10.74
CA ILE A 56 -3.68 -10.39 10.08
C ILE A 56 -4.73 -11.50 10.24
N TYR A 57 -4.32 -12.73 10.60
CA TYR A 57 -5.24 -13.88 10.71
C TYR A 57 -6.17 -13.80 11.93
N LYS A 58 -5.99 -12.84 12.82
CA LYS A 58 -7.02 -12.40 13.75
C LYS A 58 -8.37 -12.15 13.05
N TYR A 59 -8.32 -11.77 11.78
CA TYR A 59 -9.49 -11.49 10.94
C TYR A 59 -9.70 -12.54 9.83
N SER A 60 -9.23 -13.77 10.02
CA SER A 60 -9.22 -14.81 8.98
C SER A 60 -10.58 -15.16 8.40
N SER A 61 -11.67 -14.94 9.15
CA SER A 61 -13.04 -15.14 8.65
C SER A 61 -13.41 -14.20 7.49
N PHE A 62 -12.69 -13.08 7.34
CA PHE A 62 -12.87 -12.11 6.28
C PHE A 62 -11.90 -12.31 5.11
N PHE A 63 -11.26 -13.49 5.01
CA PHE A 63 -10.32 -13.82 3.94
C PHE A 63 -10.87 -14.95 3.06
N PRO A 64 -10.52 -14.96 1.76
CA PRO A 64 -10.97 -15.96 0.80
C PRO A 64 -10.11 -17.23 0.87
N LEU A 65 -9.92 -17.77 2.08
CA LEU A 65 -9.22 -19.02 2.35
C LEU A 65 -10.19 -20.10 2.82
N LYS A 66 -9.91 -21.35 2.45
CA LYS A 66 -10.59 -22.51 2.99
C LYS A 66 -10.23 -22.70 4.46
N GLU A 67 -11.12 -23.35 5.22
CA GLU A 67 -10.99 -23.49 6.67
C GLU A 67 -9.65 -24.12 7.13
N ASN A 68 -9.17 -25.11 6.39
CA ASN A 68 -7.94 -25.86 6.70
C ASN A 68 -6.71 -25.35 5.93
N SER A 69 -6.78 -24.18 5.29
CA SER A 69 -5.65 -23.63 4.56
C SER A 69 -4.51 -23.24 5.51
N SER A 70 -3.28 -23.46 5.06
CA SER A 70 -2.10 -22.98 5.78
C SER A 70 -2.11 -21.46 5.84
N LYS A 71 -1.92 -20.89 7.02
CA LYS A 71 -1.82 -19.47 7.28
C LYS A 71 -0.35 -19.08 7.37
N ILE A 72 0.20 -18.55 6.30
CA ILE A 72 1.61 -18.14 6.23
C ILE A 72 1.75 -16.74 6.82
N SER A 73 2.30 -16.64 8.02
CA SER A 73 2.44 -15.39 8.77
C SER A 73 3.80 -15.29 9.46
N ILE A 74 4.36 -14.10 9.49
CA ILE A 74 5.50 -13.69 10.30
C ILE A 74 5.10 -12.55 11.25
N ASN A 75 3.83 -12.55 11.66
CA ASN A 75 3.22 -11.63 12.62
C ASN A 75 3.02 -10.20 12.06
N GLU A 76 2.73 -10.07 10.78
CA GLU A 76 2.34 -8.82 10.12
C GLU A 76 0.98 -8.31 10.64
N GLY A 77 0.77 -7.01 10.58
CA GLY A 77 -0.43 -6.38 11.13
C GLY A 77 -0.25 -5.90 12.56
N ASN A 78 -1.35 -5.47 13.18
CA ASN A 78 -1.37 -4.83 14.49
C ASN A 78 -0.37 -3.67 14.61
N THR A 79 -0.23 -2.90 13.54
CA THR A 79 0.68 -1.77 13.45
C THR A 79 0.15 -0.59 14.26
N PRO A 80 1.02 0.30 14.77
CA PRO A 80 0.57 1.41 15.59
C PRO A 80 -0.23 2.45 14.80
N LEU A 81 -1.23 3.03 15.46
CA LEU A 81 -1.88 4.27 15.07
C LEU A 81 -1.34 5.39 15.96
N ILE A 82 -0.52 6.26 15.39
CA ILE A 82 0.23 7.29 16.13
C ILE A 82 -0.51 8.62 15.99
N LYS A 83 -0.81 9.29 17.10
CA LYS A 83 -1.28 10.68 17.05
C LYS A 83 -0.10 11.60 16.77
N LEU A 84 -0.15 12.36 15.68
CA LEU A 84 0.88 13.33 15.30
C LEU A 84 0.64 14.65 16.02
N GLU A 85 1.09 14.76 17.29
CA GLU A 85 0.75 15.88 18.14
C GLU A 85 1.44 17.20 17.72
N ARG A 86 2.72 17.13 17.35
CA ARG A 86 3.48 18.32 16.95
C ARG A 86 3.04 18.83 15.58
N LEU A 87 2.90 17.92 14.63
CA LEU A 87 2.46 18.25 13.28
C LEU A 87 1.00 18.72 13.28
N GLY A 88 0.13 18.06 14.07
CA GLY A 88 -1.24 18.49 14.27
C GLY A 88 -1.33 19.90 14.80
N LYS A 89 -0.55 20.22 15.85
CA LYS A 89 -0.48 21.58 16.39
C LYS A 89 0.04 22.60 15.37
N LEU A 90 1.07 22.24 14.59
CA LEU A 90 1.63 23.08 13.53
C LEU A 90 0.61 23.43 12.45
N TRP A 91 -0.26 22.48 12.10
CA TRP A 91 -1.27 22.62 11.05
C TRP A 91 -2.69 22.96 11.58
N GLY A 92 -2.85 23.16 12.88
CA GLY A 92 -4.13 23.49 13.49
C GLY A 92 -5.15 22.34 13.44
N LEU A 93 -4.69 21.09 13.55
CA LEU A 93 -5.52 19.88 13.52
C LEU A 93 -5.50 19.16 14.87
N ASP A 94 -6.67 18.95 15.46
CA ASP A 94 -6.83 18.33 16.78
C ASP A 94 -6.70 16.79 16.73
N ASN A 95 -7.07 16.18 15.58
CA ASN A 95 -7.26 14.75 15.43
C ASN A 95 -6.51 14.21 14.21
N LEU A 96 -5.20 14.45 14.13
CA LEU A 96 -4.31 13.94 13.10
C LEU A 96 -3.60 12.66 13.55
N TYR A 97 -3.76 11.58 12.81
CA TYR A 97 -3.18 10.26 13.10
C TYR A 97 -2.41 9.70 11.91
N LEU A 98 -1.41 8.89 12.20
CA LEU A 98 -0.60 8.14 11.22
C LEU A 98 -0.71 6.64 11.52
N LYS A 99 -1.19 5.86 10.56
CA LYS A 99 -1.13 4.40 10.60
C LYS A 99 0.22 3.95 10.06
N ASP A 100 1.11 3.51 10.93
CA ASP A 100 2.52 3.23 10.59
C ASP A 100 2.74 1.79 10.15
N GLU A 101 2.56 1.52 8.86
CA GLU A 101 2.79 0.20 8.25
C GLU A 101 4.28 -0.14 8.08
N SER A 102 5.20 0.77 8.40
CA SER A 102 6.65 0.47 8.44
C SER A 102 7.03 -0.49 9.56
N LYS A 103 6.13 -0.75 10.51
CA LYS A 103 6.34 -1.69 11.62
C LYS A 103 6.04 -3.14 11.27
N ASN A 104 5.61 -3.41 10.06
CA ASN A 104 5.49 -4.78 9.55
C ASN A 104 6.87 -5.45 9.36
N PRO A 105 6.94 -6.79 9.30
CA PRO A 105 8.20 -7.56 9.26
C PRO A 105 9.17 -7.18 8.15
N THR A 106 8.70 -6.91 6.92
CA THR A 106 9.54 -6.38 5.84
C THR A 106 9.43 -4.86 5.71
N MET A 107 9.01 -4.20 6.78
CA MET A 107 8.92 -2.75 6.91
C MET A 107 8.04 -2.07 5.86
N SER A 108 6.92 -2.71 5.45
CA SER A 108 5.92 -2.09 4.59
C SER A 108 4.53 -2.73 4.71
N HIS A 109 3.51 -2.01 4.27
CA HIS A 109 2.13 -2.51 4.19
C HIS A 109 1.98 -3.75 3.29
N LYS A 110 2.95 -4.02 2.41
CA LYS A 110 2.93 -5.17 1.49
C LYS A 110 2.95 -6.51 2.20
N ASP A 111 3.46 -6.55 3.43
CA ASP A 111 3.44 -7.75 4.27
C ASP A 111 2.04 -8.33 4.42
N ARG A 112 1.02 -7.48 4.65
CA ARG A 112 -0.37 -7.95 4.82
C ARG A 112 -0.86 -8.71 3.59
N MET A 113 -0.74 -8.08 2.42
CA MET A 113 -1.17 -8.68 1.16
C MET A 113 -0.36 -9.93 0.83
N CYS A 114 0.96 -9.90 1.03
CA CYS A 114 1.84 -11.03 0.70
C CYS A 114 1.59 -12.24 1.60
N SER A 115 1.31 -12.06 2.88
CA SER A 115 0.89 -13.13 3.79
C SER A 115 -0.32 -13.91 3.25
N LEU A 116 -1.40 -13.19 2.92
CA LEU A 116 -2.61 -13.81 2.39
C LEU A 116 -2.39 -14.40 0.98
N MET A 117 -1.61 -13.72 0.15
CA MET A 117 -1.26 -14.16 -1.20
C MET A 117 -0.52 -15.48 -1.20
N ILE A 118 0.51 -15.63 -0.37
CA ILE A 118 1.30 -16.86 -0.29
C ILE A 118 0.49 -17.99 0.35
N SER A 119 -0.34 -17.70 1.34
CA SER A 119 -1.30 -18.68 1.88
C SER A 119 -2.24 -19.22 0.80
N LYS A 120 -2.71 -18.34 -0.10
CA LYS A 120 -3.55 -18.74 -1.23
C LYS A 120 -2.78 -19.55 -2.28
N ALA A 121 -1.52 -19.20 -2.56
CA ALA A 121 -0.66 -19.97 -3.46
C ALA A 121 -0.45 -21.41 -2.94
N ILE A 122 -0.22 -21.58 -1.64
CA ILE A 122 -0.13 -22.90 -1.00
C ILE A 122 -1.48 -23.65 -1.09
N GLU A 123 -2.59 -22.99 -0.81
CA GLU A 123 -3.94 -23.58 -0.94
C GLU A 123 -4.20 -24.10 -2.36
N MET A 124 -3.74 -23.34 -3.36
CA MET A 124 -3.85 -23.68 -4.78
C MET A 124 -2.79 -24.68 -5.25
N LYS A 125 -1.89 -25.12 -4.36
CA LYS A 125 -0.80 -26.05 -4.67
C LYS A 125 0.13 -25.59 -5.81
N ALA A 126 0.38 -24.29 -5.87
CA ALA A 126 1.30 -23.73 -6.86
C ALA A 126 2.72 -24.27 -6.69
N PRO A 127 3.46 -24.61 -7.75
CA PRO A 127 4.82 -25.12 -7.66
C PRO A 127 5.83 -24.03 -7.25
N GLY A 128 5.47 -22.77 -7.39
CA GLY A 128 6.27 -21.60 -7.06
C GLY A 128 5.49 -20.33 -7.23
N VAL A 129 6.09 -19.22 -6.84
CA VAL A 129 5.52 -17.88 -6.96
C VAL A 129 6.42 -17.03 -7.85
N VAL A 130 5.82 -16.24 -8.73
CA VAL A 130 6.56 -15.33 -9.61
C VAL A 130 6.03 -13.90 -9.50
N ILE A 131 6.95 -12.93 -9.53
CA ILE A 131 6.60 -11.50 -9.47
C ILE A 131 7.54 -10.67 -10.35
N ALA A 132 6.98 -9.62 -10.95
CA ALA A 132 7.71 -8.52 -11.57
C ALA A 132 7.75 -7.32 -10.62
N SER A 133 8.88 -7.08 -9.95
CA SER A 133 8.97 -6.03 -8.92
C SER A 133 10.37 -5.45 -8.74
N THR A 134 10.43 -4.16 -8.41
CA THR A 134 11.67 -3.45 -8.04
C THR A 134 11.67 -2.98 -6.59
N GLY A 135 10.59 -3.22 -5.82
CA GLY A 135 10.40 -2.57 -4.53
C GLY A 135 9.74 -3.44 -3.45
N ASN A 136 8.99 -2.79 -2.58
CA ASN A 136 8.43 -3.35 -1.36
C ASN A 136 7.66 -4.67 -1.54
N GLN A 137 6.94 -4.85 -2.66
CA GLN A 137 6.18 -6.07 -2.89
C GLN A 137 7.10 -7.26 -3.19
N GLY A 138 8.16 -7.07 -3.98
CA GLY A 138 9.16 -8.12 -4.24
C GLY A 138 9.85 -8.59 -2.95
N ALA A 139 10.25 -7.66 -2.09
CA ALA A 139 10.85 -7.97 -0.80
C ALA A 139 9.89 -8.76 0.10
N ALA A 140 8.63 -8.35 0.21
CA ALA A 140 7.63 -9.04 1.01
C ALA A 140 7.31 -10.44 0.44
N VAL A 141 7.07 -10.58 -0.88
CA VAL A 141 6.85 -11.89 -1.52
C VAL A 141 8.00 -12.85 -1.22
N ALA A 142 9.26 -12.39 -1.34
CA ALA A 142 10.42 -13.22 -1.04
C ALA A 142 10.40 -13.73 0.41
N ALA A 143 10.12 -12.84 1.38
CA ALA A 143 10.09 -13.21 2.80
C ALA A 143 9.01 -14.26 3.11
N TYR A 144 7.78 -14.05 2.62
CA TYR A 144 6.68 -14.99 2.87
C TYR A 144 6.85 -16.31 2.12
N CYS A 145 7.44 -16.31 0.92
CA CYS A 145 7.83 -17.53 0.21
C CYS A 145 8.88 -18.34 0.97
N ALA A 146 9.87 -17.67 1.59
CA ALA A 146 10.88 -18.33 2.42
C ALA A 146 10.23 -19.07 3.60
N VAL A 147 9.29 -18.45 4.30
CA VAL A 147 8.54 -19.05 5.41
C VAL A 147 7.67 -20.22 4.94
N ALA A 148 7.03 -20.07 3.78
CA ALA A 148 6.20 -21.10 3.17
C ALA A 148 7.02 -22.25 2.55
N LYS A 149 8.35 -22.09 2.42
CA LYS A 149 9.24 -23.03 1.75
C LYS A 149 8.81 -23.31 0.29
N ILE A 150 8.34 -22.29 -0.41
CA ILE A 150 7.95 -22.36 -1.82
C ILE A 150 8.93 -21.55 -2.68
N PRO A 151 9.35 -22.02 -3.86
CA PRO A 151 10.21 -21.25 -4.76
C PRO A 151 9.64 -19.88 -5.10
N CYS A 152 10.51 -18.85 -5.06
CA CYS A 152 10.16 -17.48 -5.40
C CYS A 152 11.05 -16.97 -6.54
N VAL A 153 10.45 -16.58 -7.66
CA VAL A 153 11.16 -15.99 -8.81
C VAL A 153 10.77 -14.53 -8.94
N ILE A 154 11.77 -13.65 -8.99
CA ILE A 154 11.57 -12.19 -9.10
C ILE A 154 12.26 -11.67 -10.34
N PHE A 155 11.50 -11.09 -11.25
CA PHE A 155 12.04 -10.32 -12.36
C PHE A 155 12.09 -8.83 -12.00
N THR A 156 13.27 -8.22 -12.11
CA THR A 156 13.51 -6.82 -11.76
C THR A 156 14.21 -6.08 -12.90
N THR A 157 14.47 -4.78 -12.73
CA THR A 157 15.17 -3.93 -13.70
C THR A 157 16.62 -3.69 -13.28
N PRO A 158 17.49 -3.25 -14.20
CA PRO A 158 18.88 -2.89 -13.88
C PRO A 158 18.99 -1.81 -12.79
N ASN A 159 18.00 -0.91 -12.71
CA ASN A 159 17.98 0.25 -11.79
C ASN A 159 17.35 -0.06 -10.43
N VAL A 160 17.18 -1.34 -10.06
CA VAL A 160 16.72 -1.71 -8.72
C VAL A 160 17.71 -1.21 -7.66
N SER A 161 17.20 -0.58 -6.59
CA SER A 161 18.09 -0.08 -5.55
C SER A 161 18.88 -1.21 -4.88
N PRO A 162 20.14 -0.96 -4.45
CA PRO A 162 20.94 -1.98 -3.75
C PRO A 162 20.22 -2.56 -2.52
N THR A 163 19.53 -1.73 -1.76
CA THR A 163 18.77 -2.15 -0.58
C THR A 163 17.67 -3.15 -0.96
N MET A 164 16.86 -2.86 -1.98
CA MET A 164 15.78 -3.77 -2.41
C MET A 164 16.33 -5.08 -2.97
N LYS A 165 17.43 -5.02 -3.73
CA LYS A 165 18.12 -6.22 -4.22
C LYS A 165 18.58 -7.11 -3.07
N ILE A 166 19.21 -6.52 -2.03
CA ILE A 166 19.65 -7.26 -0.83
C ILE A 166 18.45 -7.91 -0.14
N PHE A 167 17.36 -7.18 0.08
CA PHE A 167 16.16 -7.74 0.70
C PHE A 167 15.66 -8.98 -0.04
N MET A 168 15.44 -8.89 -1.36
CA MET A 168 14.92 -10.01 -2.16
C MET A 168 15.84 -11.22 -2.13
N GLN A 169 17.15 -11.02 -2.32
CA GLN A 169 18.14 -12.10 -2.35
C GLN A 169 18.37 -12.72 -0.96
N SER A 170 18.37 -11.92 0.10
CA SER A 170 18.61 -12.42 1.47
C SER A 170 17.53 -13.38 1.95
N PHE A 171 16.30 -13.25 1.42
CA PHE A 171 15.22 -14.20 1.70
C PHE A 171 15.23 -15.43 0.78
N GLY A 172 16.27 -15.60 -0.06
CA GLY A 172 16.45 -16.79 -0.88
C GLY A 172 15.65 -16.79 -2.18
N ALA A 173 15.11 -15.64 -2.62
CA ALA A 173 14.45 -15.55 -3.91
C ALA A 173 15.44 -15.64 -5.08
N TYR A 174 15.02 -16.24 -6.18
CA TYR A 174 15.74 -16.27 -7.46
C TYR A 174 15.48 -14.96 -8.20
N VAL A 175 16.41 -14.01 -8.11
CA VAL A 175 16.26 -12.66 -8.67
C VAL A 175 16.98 -12.54 -10.00
N PHE A 176 16.24 -12.15 -11.04
CA PHE A 176 16.75 -11.95 -12.38
C PHE A 176 16.51 -10.52 -12.86
N VAL A 177 17.52 -9.94 -13.48
CA VAL A 177 17.41 -8.63 -14.12
C VAL A 177 16.99 -8.83 -15.59
N THR A 178 15.96 -8.12 -16.04
CA THR A 178 15.57 -8.08 -17.45
C THR A 178 15.89 -6.71 -18.06
N PRO A 179 16.14 -6.63 -19.38
CA PRO A 179 16.50 -5.37 -20.03
C PRO A 179 15.43 -4.28 -19.89
N THR A 180 14.16 -4.63 -20.03
CA THR A 180 13.05 -3.69 -20.03
C THR A 180 11.98 -4.02 -18.98
N MET A 181 11.09 -3.06 -18.73
CA MET A 181 9.90 -3.25 -17.89
C MET A 181 8.94 -4.29 -18.48
N GLU A 182 8.81 -4.33 -19.80
CA GLU A 182 7.95 -5.26 -20.53
C GLU A 182 8.47 -6.69 -20.47
N ASP A 183 9.79 -6.87 -20.57
CA ASP A 183 10.41 -8.19 -20.48
C ASP A 183 10.13 -8.89 -19.16
N ARG A 184 10.04 -8.13 -18.04
CA ARG A 184 9.66 -8.69 -16.73
C ARG A 184 8.28 -9.33 -16.76
N VAL A 185 7.33 -8.64 -17.35
CA VAL A 185 5.94 -9.12 -17.46
C VAL A 185 5.86 -10.31 -18.42
N THR A 186 6.60 -10.26 -19.51
CA THR A 186 6.68 -11.35 -20.50
C THR A 186 7.25 -12.63 -19.88
N MET A 187 8.35 -12.54 -19.13
CA MET A 187 8.92 -13.69 -18.44
C MET A 187 8.01 -14.22 -17.33
N MET A 188 7.33 -13.32 -16.60
CA MET A 188 6.36 -13.71 -15.60
C MET A 188 5.18 -14.48 -16.22
N LYS A 189 4.62 -14.00 -17.33
CA LYS A 189 3.54 -14.67 -18.06
C LYS A 189 3.92 -16.09 -18.46
N LYS A 190 5.12 -16.29 -18.99
CA LYS A 190 5.61 -17.63 -19.37
C LYS A 190 5.63 -18.59 -18.18
N LEU A 191 6.14 -18.14 -17.00
CA LEU A 191 6.14 -18.99 -15.81
C LEU A 191 4.72 -19.32 -15.32
N VAL A 192 3.78 -18.39 -15.45
CA VAL A 192 2.39 -18.62 -15.09
C VAL A 192 1.71 -19.59 -16.06
N GLU A 193 1.81 -19.35 -17.37
CA GLU A 193 1.07 -20.07 -18.40
C GLU A 193 1.64 -21.46 -18.70
N GLU A 194 2.98 -21.60 -18.68
CA GLU A 194 3.66 -22.84 -19.06
C GLU A 194 4.01 -23.72 -17.84
N TYR A 195 4.22 -23.11 -16.66
CA TYR A 195 4.72 -23.81 -15.47
C TYR A 195 3.79 -23.70 -14.26
N ASN A 196 2.62 -23.07 -14.39
CA ASN A 196 1.61 -22.92 -13.33
C ASN A 196 2.13 -22.20 -12.07
N TYR A 197 3.11 -21.31 -12.20
CA TYR A 197 3.55 -20.45 -11.08
C TYR A 197 2.44 -19.49 -10.69
N PHE A 198 2.33 -19.23 -9.39
CA PHE A 198 1.35 -18.27 -8.89
C PHE A 198 1.83 -16.83 -9.16
N PRO A 199 1.05 -16.00 -9.88
CA PRO A 199 1.42 -14.62 -10.15
C PRO A 199 1.17 -13.73 -8.93
N ALA A 200 2.22 -13.10 -8.40
CA ALA A 200 2.15 -12.21 -7.25
C ALA A 200 2.03 -10.71 -7.63
N SER A 201 1.95 -10.39 -8.92
CA SER A 201 1.62 -9.07 -9.44
C SER A 201 0.73 -9.18 -10.67
N GLY A 202 0.14 -8.05 -11.11
CA GLY A 202 -0.75 -8.03 -12.27
C GLY A 202 -0.03 -8.39 -13.58
N LEU A 203 -0.76 -9.04 -14.49
CA LEU A 203 -0.31 -9.46 -15.83
C LEU A 203 -1.01 -8.70 -16.95
N GLU A 204 -2.03 -7.93 -16.63
CA GLU A 204 -2.83 -7.19 -17.61
C GLU A 204 -2.23 -5.81 -17.91
N ASN A 205 -2.46 -5.36 -19.14
CA ASN A 205 -2.19 -4.00 -19.57
C ASN A 205 -3.43 -3.49 -20.34
N PRO A 206 -4.11 -2.44 -19.86
CA PRO A 206 -3.83 -1.66 -18.66
C PRO A 206 -3.96 -2.48 -17.36
N PRO A 207 -3.29 -2.05 -16.29
CA PRO A 207 -3.23 -2.80 -15.04
C PRO A 207 -4.59 -2.86 -14.32
N ILE A 208 -4.92 -4.03 -13.80
CA ILE A 208 -6.15 -4.27 -13.03
C ILE A 208 -5.91 -4.28 -11.51
N GLY A 209 -4.69 -4.09 -11.06
CA GLY A 209 -4.24 -4.27 -9.68
C GLY A 209 -3.57 -5.62 -9.45
N SER A 210 -3.40 -5.99 -8.19
CA SER A 210 -2.77 -7.25 -7.75
C SER A 210 -3.80 -8.39 -7.65
N CYS A 211 -3.38 -9.51 -7.05
CA CYS A 211 -4.23 -10.68 -6.81
C CYS A 211 -5.52 -10.33 -6.06
N CYS A 212 -6.69 -10.60 -6.64
CA CYS A 212 -7.98 -10.27 -6.07
C CYS A 212 -8.22 -10.91 -4.70
N PHE A 213 -7.69 -12.10 -4.45
CA PHE A 213 -7.77 -12.76 -3.15
C PHE A 213 -6.97 -12.04 -2.07
N ALA A 214 -5.83 -11.47 -2.43
CA ALA A 214 -4.87 -10.92 -1.50
C ALA A 214 -5.18 -9.47 -1.09
N ILE A 215 -5.90 -8.73 -1.91
CA ILE A 215 -6.31 -7.34 -1.62
C ILE A 215 -7.11 -7.27 -0.32
N ASP A 216 -7.88 -8.32 0.01
CA ASP A 216 -8.66 -8.40 1.25
C ASP A 216 -7.82 -8.32 2.53
N ALA A 217 -6.53 -8.63 2.47
CA ALA A 217 -5.66 -8.46 3.63
C ALA A 217 -5.54 -7.00 4.09
N TYR A 218 -5.73 -6.04 3.18
CA TYR A 218 -5.71 -4.62 3.52
C TYR A 218 -6.95 -4.16 4.30
N LYS A 219 -8.05 -4.94 4.31
CA LYS A 219 -9.21 -4.69 5.19
C LYS A 219 -8.81 -4.64 6.67
N THR A 220 -7.77 -5.39 7.01
CA THR A 220 -7.28 -5.45 8.39
C THR A 220 -6.73 -4.11 8.89
N ILE A 221 -6.25 -3.24 7.99
CA ILE A 221 -5.88 -1.85 8.35
C ILE A 221 -7.13 -1.09 8.83
N ALA A 222 -8.26 -1.24 8.14
CA ALA A 222 -9.51 -0.61 8.53
C ALA A 222 -10.01 -1.12 9.88
N PHE A 223 -9.99 -2.42 10.10
CA PHE A 223 -10.43 -3.04 11.36
C PHE A 223 -9.55 -2.61 12.54
N GLU A 224 -8.22 -2.58 12.34
CA GLU A 224 -7.28 -2.12 13.35
C GLU A 224 -7.48 -0.63 13.68
N VAL A 225 -7.65 0.23 12.67
CA VAL A 225 -7.91 1.67 12.88
C VAL A 225 -9.22 1.88 13.63
N PHE A 226 -10.27 1.14 13.29
CA PHE A 226 -11.54 1.18 14.00
C PHE A 226 -11.36 0.81 15.49
N GLU A 227 -10.69 -0.29 15.79
CA GLU A 227 -10.41 -0.71 17.17
C GLU A 227 -9.53 0.30 17.92
N GLN A 228 -8.46 0.81 17.27
CA GLN A 228 -7.50 1.77 17.84
C GLN A 228 -8.11 3.17 18.08
N LEU A 229 -9.16 3.52 17.35
CA LEU A 229 -9.96 4.73 17.57
C LEU A 229 -11.15 4.49 18.52
N ASN A 230 -11.10 3.45 19.36
CA ASN A 230 -12.15 3.09 20.32
C ASN A 230 -13.52 2.83 19.65
N ASN A 231 -13.54 2.01 18.61
CA ASN A 231 -14.69 1.67 17.79
C ASN A 231 -15.30 2.89 17.06
N ASN A 232 -14.43 3.78 16.59
CA ASN A 232 -14.81 4.93 15.79
C ASN A 232 -14.04 4.92 14.46
N ILE A 233 -14.45 5.75 13.51
CA ILE A 233 -13.80 5.89 12.22
C ILE A 233 -13.28 7.32 12.01
N PRO A 234 -12.29 7.53 11.13
CA PRO A 234 -11.90 8.87 10.73
C PRO A 234 -12.94 9.51 9.79
N ASP A 235 -12.89 10.83 9.63
CA ASP A 235 -13.62 11.53 8.58
C ASP A 235 -12.92 11.41 7.23
N TYR A 236 -11.58 11.39 7.25
CA TYR A 236 -10.74 11.23 6.06
C TYR A 236 -9.70 10.13 6.28
N PHE A 237 -9.51 9.29 5.25
CA PHE A 237 -8.42 8.34 5.16
C PHE A 237 -7.57 8.68 3.93
N ILE A 238 -6.33 9.11 4.11
CA ILE A 238 -5.44 9.55 3.03
C ILE A 238 -4.40 8.48 2.76
N VAL A 239 -4.38 7.96 1.55
CA VAL A 239 -3.61 6.76 1.17
C VAL A 239 -2.73 7.04 -0.03
N PRO A 240 -1.39 6.84 0.08
CA PRO A 240 -0.51 6.83 -1.09
C PRO A 240 -0.87 5.67 -2.02
N ILE A 241 -1.02 5.96 -3.32
CA ILE A 241 -1.43 4.96 -4.30
C ILE A 241 -0.48 4.87 -5.50
N SER A 242 -0.24 3.63 -5.95
CA SER A 242 0.14 3.29 -7.32
C SER A 242 -1.16 2.97 -8.08
N TYR A 243 -1.48 1.68 -8.27
CA TYR A 243 -2.80 1.30 -8.82
C TYR A 243 -3.95 1.40 -7.81
N GLY A 244 -3.67 1.46 -6.50
CA GLY A 244 -4.62 1.75 -5.43
C GLY A 244 -5.22 0.55 -4.71
N ASP A 245 -4.67 -0.66 -4.86
CA ASP A 245 -5.15 -1.87 -4.17
C ASP A 245 -5.29 -1.69 -2.64
N THR A 246 -4.34 -0.96 -2.04
CA THR A 246 -4.36 -0.67 -0.60
C THR A 246 -5.52 0.24 -0.23
N LEU A 247 -5.75 1.30 -1.00
CA LEU A 247 -6.88 2.20 -0.80
C LEU A 247 -8.20 1.43 -0.91
N TYR A 248 -8.36 0.63 -1.96
CA TYR A 248 -9.56 -0.19 -2.13
C TYR A 248 -9.75 -1.18 -0.98
N GLY A 249 -8.70 -1.89 -0.56
CA GLY A 249 -8.81 -2.86 0.54
C GLY A 249 -9.21 -2.20 1.87
N ILE A 250 -8.66 -1.02 2.19
CA ILE A 250 -9.07 -0.27 3.40
C ILE A 250 -10.53 0.20 3.26
N TYR A 251 -10.92 0.76 2.10
CA TYR A 251 -12.29 1.15 1.83
C TYR A 251 -13.25 -0.01 2.02
N LYS A 252 -12.91 -1.18 1.48
CA LYS A 252 -13.72 -2.40 1.62
C LYS A 252 -13.86 -2.82 3.08
N GLY A 253 -12.77 -2.75 3.88
CA GLY A 253 -12.84 -3.02 5.32
C GLY A 253 -13.77 -2.05 6.07
N MET A 254 -13.76 -0.76 5.71
CA MET A 254 -14.70 0.23 6.27
C MET A 254 -16.14 -0.03 5.83
N SER A 255 -16.33 -0.49 4.59
CA SER A 255 -17.65 -0.89 4.07
C SER A 255 -18.17 -2.16 4.77
N ASP A 256 -17.29 -3.14 5.03
CA ASP A 256 -17.61 -4.33 5.80
C ASP A 256 -18.08 -3.97 7.24
N LEU A 257 -17.38 -3.01 7.90
CA LEU A 257 -17.79 -2.49 9.22
C LEU A 257 -19.19 -1.84 9.18
N LYS A 258 -19.49 -1.11 8.11
CA LYS A 258 -20.82 -0.52 7.91
C LYS A 258 -21.89 -1.59 7.67
N GLU A 259 -21.62 -2.59 6.85
CA GLU A 259 -22.57 -3.70 6.60
C GLU A 259 -22.84 -4.53 7.85
N MET A 260 -21.83 -4.73 8.71
CA MET A 260 -21.98 -5.36 10.02
C MET A 260 -22.69 -4.50 11.07
N GLY A 261 -23.01 -3.25 10.77
CA GLY A 261 -23.70 -2.32 11.69
C GLY A 261 -22.82 -1.70 12.78
N TYR A 262 -21.50 -1.73 12.64
CA TYR A 262 -20.59 -1.06 13.58
C TYR A 262 -20.54 0.45 13.40
N VAL A 263 -20.77 0.92 12.17
CA VAL A 263 -20.73 2.34 11.79
C VAL A 263 -21.81 2.65 10.75
N ASP A 264 -22.26 3.90 10.68
CA ASP A 264 -23.34 4.31 9.77
C ASP A 264 -22.81 4.81 8.40
N LYS A 265 -21.55 5.22 8.36
CA LYS A 265 -20.89 5.78 7.17
C LYS A 265 -19.48 5.23 7.00
N THR A 266 -18.91 5.40 5.82
CA THR A 266 -17.48 5.19 5.57
C THR A 266 -16.74 6.53 5.58
N PRO A 267 -15.41 6.56 5.86
CA PRO A 267 -14.58 7.75 5.67
C PRO A 267 -14.60 8.20 4.21
N LYS A 268 -14.28 9.47 3.97
CA LYS A 268 -13.87 9.95 2.66
C LYS A 268 -12.44 9.50 2.38
N PHE A 269 -12.24 8.77 1.29
CA PHE A 269 -10.90 8.34 0.89
C PHE A 269 -10.23 9.36 0.00
N VAL A 270 -8.96 9.64 0.27
CA VAL A 270 -8.15 10.54 -0.54
C VAL A 270 -6.96 9.78 -1.11
N ALA A 271 -6.88 9.73 -2.42
CA ALA A 271 -5.75 9.17 -3.12
C ALA A 271 -4.60 10.19 -3.17
N ALA A 272 -3.44 9.83 -2.65
CA ALA A 272 -2.20 10.61 -2.80
C ALA A 272 -1.33 9.94 -3.88
N GLU A 273 -1.08 10.64 -4.98
CA GLU A 273 -0.45 10.09 -6.18
C GLU A 273 0.57 11.04 -6.80
N VAL A 274 1.40 10.55 -7.74
CA VAL A 274 2.42 11.40 -8.38
C VAL A 274 1.88 12.08 -9.63
N PHE A 275 1.33 11.32 -10.58
CA PHE A 275 1.04 11.82 -11.92
C PHE A 275 -0.40 12.26 -12.17
N GLY A 276 -1.30 12.04 -11.22
CA GLY A 276 -2.66 12.57 -11.29
C GLY A 276 -3.66 11.70 -12.06
N ALA A 277 -3.46 10.40 -12.17
CA ALA A 277 -4.40 9.51 -12.86
C ALA A 277 -5.78 9.46 -12.17
N ALA A 278 -5.81 9.33 -10.84
CA ALA A 278 -7.05 9.38 -10.06
C ALA A 278 -7.70 10.76 -10.15
N LYS A 279 -6.91 11.83 -9.99
CA LYS A 279 -7.37 13.21 -10.05
C LYS A 279 -8.02 13.54 -11.40
N THR A 280 -7.36 13.16 -12.50
CA THR A 280 -7.86 13.34 -13.86
C THR A 280 -9.15 12.55 -14.11
N THR A 281 -9.17 11.27 -13.66
CA THR A 281 -10.34 10.41 -13.80
C THR A 281 -11.56 10.96 -13.06
N LEU A 282 -11.37 11.44 -11.82
CA LEU A 282 -12.45 12.05 -11.04
C LEU A 282 -12.91 13.39 -11.62
N ALA A 283 -11.99 14.24 -12.07
CA ALA A 283 -12.32 15.53 -12.67
C ALA A 283 -13.14 15.39 -13.97
N ALA A 284 -12.88 14.34 -14.75
CA ALA A 284 -13.63 14.01 -15.95
C ALA A 284 -14.94 13.27 -15.68
N ASP A 285 -15.27 12.97 -14.42
CA ASP A 285 -16.37 12.09 -14.01
C ASP A 285 -16.43 10.78 -14.79
N SER A 286 -15.27 10.26 -15.20
CA SER A 286 -15.19 9.04 -16.00
C SER A 286 -15.68 7.83 -15.23
N SER A 287 -16.39 6.92 -15.89
CA SER A 287 -16.81 5.62 -15.35
C SER A 287 -15.69 4.57 -15.36
N VAL A 288 -14.60 4.85 -16.04
CA VAL A 288 -13.40 3.99 -16.14
C VAL A 288 -12.13 4.78 -15.87
N PRO A 289 -11.06 4.15 -15.36
CA PRO A 289 -9.78 4.80 -15.17
C PRO A 289 -9.22 5.42 -16.46
N LEU A 290 -8.68 6.63 -16.34
CA LEU A 290 -7.97 7.31 -17.41
C LEU A 290 -6.47 7.27 -17.16
N ALA A 291 -5.70 6.92 -18.17
CA ALA A 291 -4.24 6.95 -18.11
C ALA A 291 -3.73 8.38 -18.30
N VAL A 292 -2.60 8.69 -17.65
CA VAL A 292 -1.88 9.95 -17.81
C VAL A 292 -0.42 9.66 -18.16
N GLU A 293 0.27 10.65 -18.72
CA GLU A 293 1.69 10.59 -19.00
C GLU A 293 2.49 10.48 -17.69
N THR A 294 3.61 9.76 -17.77
CA THR A 294 4.50 9.52 -16.62
C THR A 294 5.91 10.01 -16.92
N SER A 295 6.62 10.38 -15.88
CA SER A 295 8.05 10.71 -15.92
C SER A 295 8.81 9.98 -14.81
N SER A 296 10.09 10.28 -14.65
CA SER A 296 10.86 9.80 -13.50
C SER A 296 10.37 10.50 -12.22
N SER A 297 10.38 9.78 -11.09
CA SER A 297 10.11 10.32 -9.77
C SER A 297 10.87 9.52 -8.71
N ILE A 298 11.30 10.19 -7.64
CA ILE A 298 11.88 9.54 -6.46
C ILE A 298 10.83 8.79 -5.64
N GLN A 299 9.55 9.05 -5.86
CA GLN A 299 8.42 8.37 -5.23
C GLN A 299 8.10 7.06 -5.98
N THR A 300 9.11 6.24 -6.21
CA THR A 300 9.08 5.09 -7.11
C THR A 300 7.98 4.07 -6.82
N SER A 301 7.58 3.93 -5.54
CA SER A 301 6.55 2.96 -5.13
C SER A 301 5.12 3.36 -5.54
N ILE A 302 4.91 4.63 -5.93
CA ILE A 302 3.62 5.18 -6.36
C ILE A 302 3.70 5.88 -7.73
N ALA A 303 4.80 5.75 -8.46
CA ALA A 303 5.01 6.36 -9.77
C ALA A 303 4.25 5.59 -10.87
N ALA A 304 2.93 5.66 -10.87
CA ALA A 304 2.05 5.01 -11.85
C ALA A 304 1.16 6.03 -12.57
N GLY A 305 1.05 5.89 -13.89
CA GLY A 305 0.19 6.73 -14.73
C GLY A 305 -1.23 6.18 -14.89
N ASN A 306 -1.64 5.27 -14.03
CA ASN A 306 -2.93 4.59 -14.12
C ASN A 306 -3.41 4.15 -12.74
N ILE A 307 -4.73 4.00 -12.57
CA ILE A 307 -5.33 3.40 -11.37
C ILE A 307 -6.15 2.16 -11.75
N ALA A 308 -6.35 1.25 -10.80
CA ALA A 308 -7.26 0.12 -11.00
C ALA A 308 -8.74 0.56 -10.93
N TYR A 309 -9.62 -0.18 -11.61
CA TYR A 309 -11.07 0.06 -11.57
C TYR A 309 -11.64 0.05 -10.14
N LEU A 310 -11.18 -0.88 -9.31
CA LEU A 310 -11.59 -0.98 -7.90
C LEU A 310 -11.23 0.28 -7.09
N THR A 311 -10.10 0.93 -7.40
CA THR A 311 -9.69 2.19 -6.78
C THR A 311 -10.64 3.32 -7.15
N LEU A 312 -11.02 3.42 -8.43
CA LEU A 312 -12.02 4.39 -8.88
C LEU A 312 -13.37 4.17 -8.19
N LYS A 313 -13.80 2.89 -8.10
CA LYS A 313 -15.02 2.50 -7.36
C LYS A 313 -14.96 3.01 -5.91
N ALA A 314 -13.88 2.73 -5.19
CA ALA A 314 -13.73 3.16 -3.80
C ALA A 314 -13.78 4.69 -3.63
N LEU A 315 -13.10 5.43 -4.51
CA LEU A 315 -13.11 6.89 -4.49
C LEU A 315 -14.51 7.45 -4.76
N LYS A 316 -15.23 6.94 -5.76
CA LYS A 316 -16.58 7.40 -6.06
C LYS A 316 -17.57 7.07 -4.94
N GLU A 317 -17.57 5.85 -4.44
CA GLU A 317 -18.52 5.39 -3.40
C GLU A 317 -18.27 6.02 -2.02
N SER A 318 -17.03 6.48 -1.74
CA SER A 318 -16.69 7.20 -0.50
C SER A 318 -16.84 8.73 -0.61
N ASN A 319 -17.31 9.28 -1.72
CA ASN A 319 -17.22 10.72 -2.02
C ASN A 319 -15.79 11.26 -1.81
N GLY A 320 -14.83 10.48 -2.26
CA GLY A 320 -13.41 10.72 -2.11
C GLY A 320 -12.85 11.72 -3.11
N SER A 321 -11.56 11.96 -3.01
CA SER A 321 -10.82 12.87 -3.87
C SER A 321 -9.41 12.35 -4.14
N ALA A 322 -8.64 13.10 -4.94
CA ALA A 322 -7.23 12.80 -5.18
C ALA A 322 -6.40 14.08 -5.20
N GLU A 323 -5.18 14.00 -4.69
CA GLU A 323 -4.19 15.08 -4.75
C GLU A 323 -2.84 14.54 -5.21
N THR A 324 -2.12 15.36 -5.98
CA THR A 324 -0.79 15.00 -6.50
C THR A 324 0.32 15.42 -5.55
N SER A 325 1.46 14.70 -5.61
CA SER A 325 2.68 14.99 -4.85
C SER A 325 3.87 15.05 -5.81
N CYS A 326 4.57 16.18 -5.91
CA CYS A 326 5.83 16.24 -6.62
C CYS A 326 7.00 15.82 -5.71
N ASP A 327 8.18 15.63 -6.31
CA ASP A 327 9.35 15.12 -5.61
C ASP A 327 9.87 16.11 -4.55
N GLU A 328 9.84 17.41 -4.83
CA GLU A 328 10.25 18.47 -3.92
C GLU A 328 9.34 18.52 -2.68
N GLU A 329 8.02 18.46 -2.88
CA GLU A 329 7.04 18.43 -1.80
C GLU A 329 7.22 17.18 -0.93
N ALA A 330 7.52 16.03 -1.54
CA ALA A 330 7.77 14.79 -0.82
C ALA A 330 9.03 14.86 0.06
N LEU A 331 10.13 15.45 -0.44
CA LEU A 331 11.35 15.67 0.36
C LEU A 331 11.10 16.61 1.53
N GLU A 332 10.38 17.72 1.32
CA GLU A 332 9.98 18.63 2.40
C GLU A 332 9.16 17.93 3.48
N MET A 333 8.16 17.14 3.09
CA MET A 333 7.31 16.42 4.04
C MET A 333 8.04 15.29 4.74
N GLN A 334 8.98 14.62 4.07
CA GLN A 334 9.82 13.60 4.70
C GLN A 334 10.68 14.23 5.80
N LYS A 335 11.35 15.35 5.50
CA LYS A 335 12.15 16.10 6.45
C LYS A 335 11.29 16.61 7.62
N LEU A 336 10.15 17.24 7.33
CA LEU A 336 9.24 17.76 8.34
C LEU A 336 8.78 16.65 9.30
N LEU A 337 8.36 15.50 8.80
CA LEU A 337 7.92 14.36 9.61
C LEU A 337 9.05 13.83 10.50
N CYS A 338 10.28 13.77 9.98
CA CYS A 338 11.47 13.37 10.75
C CYS A 338 11.74 14.36 11.90
N GLU A 339 11.75 15.64 11.62
CA GLU A 339 12.13 16.69 12.59
C GLU A 339 11.04 16.97 13.62
N THR A 340 9.77 16.76 13.28
CA THR A 340 8.65 17.00 14.20
C THR A 340 8.26 15.78 15.01
N GLU A 341 8.16 14.61 14.39
CA GLU A 341 7.59 13.40 15.01
C GLU A 341 8.62 12.25 15.18
N GLY A 342 9.85 12.42 14.69
CA GLY A 342 10.89 11.39 14.78
C GLY A 342 10.60 10.16 13.90
N ILE A 343 9.84 10.32 12.83
CA ILE A 343 9.41 9.22 11.95
C ILE A 343 10.05 9.37 10.58
N LEU A 344 10.87 8.37 10.19
CA LEU A 344 11.53 8.33 8.90
C LEU A 344 10.73 7.48 7.91
N ALA A 345 9.94 8.12 7.05
CA ALA A 345 9.11 7.49 6.03
C ALA A 345 9.79 7.44 4.67
N GLU A 346 9.43 6.47 3.81
CA GLU A 346 9.75 6.49 2.38
C GLU A 346 9.11 7.71 1.69
N THR A 347 9.76 8.30 0.68
CA THR A 347 9.20 9.47 -0.05
C THR A 347 7.81 9.20 -0.63
N SER A 348 7.57 7.99 -1.13
CA SER A 348 6.23 7.57 -1.57
C SER A 348 5.20 7.57 -0.44
N SER A 349 5.63 7.33 0.81
CA SER A 349 4.72 7.28 1.98
C SER A 349 4.25 8.67 2.40
N VAL A 350 5.11 9.69 2.29
CA VAL A 350 4.79 11.06 2.68
C VAL A 350 3.88 11.80 1.69
N ALA A 351 3.58 11.21 0.55
CA ALA A 351 2.56 11.73 -0.37
C ALA A 351 1.21 11.97 0.35
N SER A 352 0.88 11.17 1.38
CA SER A 352 -0.31 11.39 2.21
C SER A 352 -0.26 12.71 3.00
N LEU A 353 0.93 13.13 3.44
CA LEU A 353 1.13 14.42 4.10
C LEU A 353 1.05 15.58 3.10
N VAL A 354 1.63 15.41 1.91
CA VAL A 354 1.52 16.40 0.81
C VAL A 354 0.06 16.61 0.44
N ALA A 355 -0.70 15.53 0.26
CA ALA A 355 -2.13 15.60 -0.03
C ALA A 355 -2.90 16.34 1.07
N LEU A 356 -2.64 16.02 2.35
CA LEU A 356 -3.26 16.71 3.48
C LEU A 356 -2.94 18.21 3.48
N LYS A 357 -1.67 18.60 3.28
CA LYS A 357 -1.25 20.01 3.23
C LYS A 357 -2.03 20.77 2.15
N LYS A 358 -2.14 20.21 0.93
CA LYS A 358 -2.92 20.80 -0.16
C LYS A 358 -4.41 20.91 0.17
N MET A 359 -4.98 19.92 0.84
CA MET A 359 -6.38 19.98 1.27
C MET A 359 -6.63 21.07 2.32
N LEU A 360 -5.69 21.30 3.23
CA LEU A 360 -5.75 22.40 4.21
C LEU A 360 -5.66 23.76 3.53
N GLU A 361 -4.71 23.96 2.61
CA GLU A 361 -4.56 25.19 1.83
C GLU A 361 -5.83 25.51 1.02
N ASN A 362 -6.49 24.48 0.50
CA ASN A 362 -7.75 24.59 -0.24
C ASN A 362 -9.00 24.61 0.67
N LYS A 363 -8.84 24.67 1.99
CA LYS A 363 -9.93 24.72 2.99
C LYS A 363 -10.93 23.55 2.88
N LYS A 364 -10.46 22.38 2.46
CA LYS A 364 -11.26 21.15 2.35
C LYS A 364 -11.33 20.36 3.66
N ILE A 365 -10.48 20.70 4.62
CA ILE A 365 -10.33 20.05 5.93
C ILE A 365 -10.64 21.07 7.02
N SER A 366 -11.43 20.66 8.02
CA SER A 366 -11.70 21.40 9.26
C SER A 366 -10.71 20.98 10.35
N SER A 367 -10.44 21.88 11.31
CA SER A 367 -9.59 21.59 12.48
C SER A 367 -10.12 20.43 13.33
N SER A 368 -11.44 20.23 13.36
CA SER A 368 -12.10 19.17 14.12
C SER A 368 -12.14 17.82 13.40
N ASP A 369 -11.85 17.77 12.09
CA ASP A 369 -11.88 16.53 11.31
C ASP A 369 -10.86 15.52 11.86
N LYS A 370 -11.29 14.27 11.96
CA LYS A 370 -10.42 13.16 12.31
C LYS A 370 -9.78 12.57 11.04
N ILE A 371 -8.47 12.65 10.97
CA ILE A 371 -7.71 12.31 9.76
C ILE A 371 -6.75 11.19 10.07
N VAL A 372 -6.77 10.13 9.26
CA VAL A 372 -5.77 9.07 9.28
C VAL A 372 -4.96 9.11 8.00
N LEU A 373 -3.66 9.28 8.15
CA LEU A 373 -2.67 9.13 7.09
C LEU A 373 -2.12 7.71 7.09
N LEU A 374 -1.94 7.10 5.93
CA LEU A 374 -1.22 5.84 5.81
C LEU A 374 0.26 6.11 5.52
N LEU A 375 1.15 5.62 6.40
CA LEU A 375 2.58 5.52 6.13
C LEU A 375 2.85 4.10 5.62
N THR A 376 3.20 3.96 4.37
CA THR A 376 3.25 2.67 3.68
C THR A 376 4.57 1.91 3.89
N SER A 377 5.69 2.63 4.07
CA SER A 377 7.03 2.04 4.25
C SER A 377 8.01 3.02 4.89
N THR A 378 9.14 2.50 5.37
CA THR A 378 10.23 3.28 5.98
C THR A 378 11.20 3.86 4.96
N GLY A 379 11.75 5.05 5.27
CA GLY A 379 12.81 5.69 4.48
C GLY A 379 14.16 4.96 4.52
N VAL A 380 14.39 4.09 5.49
CA VAL A 380 15.64 3.30 5.56
C VAL A 380 15.87 2.46 4.31
N LYS A 381 14.84 2.19 3.54
CA LYS A 381 14.92 1.43 2.28
C LYS A 381 15.45 2.23 1.09
N THR A 382 15.49 3.56 1.19
CA THR A 382 15.96 4.49 0.16
C THR A 382 16.92 5.51 0.74
N PRO A 383 18.05 5.06 1.34
CA PRO A 383 19.00 5.95 2.03
C PRO A 383 19.61 7.01 1.09
N GLU A 384 19.82 6.66 -0.18
CA GLU A 384 20.34 7.54 -1.22
C GLU A 384 19.44 8.76 -1.52
N ILE A 385 18.14 8.64 -1.24
CA ILE A 385 17.21 9.77 -1.38
C ILE A 385 17.28 10.67 -0.15
N ILE A 386 17.38 10.10 1.03
CA ILE A 386 17.47 10.83 2.30
C ILE A 386 18.74 11.67 2.35
N GLU A 387 19.84 11.14 1.84
CA GLU A 387 21.14 11.84 1.77
C GLU A 387 21.06 13.17 1.03
N GLN A 388 20.09 13.37 0.12
CA GLN A 388 19.95 14.61 -0.66
C GLN A 388 19.63 15.84 0.18
N TRP A 389 19.00 15.68 1.34
CA TRP A 389 18.67 16.82 2.21
C TRP A 389 19.44 16.84 3.53
N LEU A 390 20.30 15.85 3.77
CA LEU A 390 21.16 15.83 4.94
C LEU A 390 22.42 16.68 4.72
N PRO A 391 22.90 17.39 5.74
CA PRO A 391 24.20 18.05 5.66
C PRO A 391 25.31 17.01 5.58
N LYS A 392 26.42 17.36 4.93
CA LYS A 392 27.63 16.54 5.01
C LYS A 392 28.09 16.48 6.46
N LEU A 393 28.51 15.29 6.90
CA LEU A 393 29.02 15.11 8.25
C LEU A 393 30.30 15.94 8.43
N PRO A 394 30.33 16.93 9.34
CA PRO A 394 31.52 17.69 9.61
C PRO A 394 32.53 16.85 10.41
N SER A 395 33.81 17.05 10.14
CA SER A 395 34.90 16.53 10.95
C SER A 395 35.43 17.62 11.86
N ILE A 396 35.55 17.35 13.14
CA ILE A 396 36.02 18.29 14.13
C ILE A 396 37.30 17.82 14.82
N ASN A 397 38.13 18.73 15.27
CA ASN A 397 39.15 18.43 16.27
C ASN A 397 38.45 18.21 17.62
N PRO A 398 39.01 17.36 18.53
CA PRO A 398 38.38 17.05 19.81
C PRO A 398 38.54 18.21 20.82
N ASN A 399 38.03 19.39 20.46
CA ASN A 399 38.00 20.56 21.32
C ASN A 399 36.72 21.38 21.09
N MET A 400 36.35 22.20 22.08
CA MET A 400 35.07 22.95 22.09
C MET A 400 35.03 24.09 21.06
N GLU A 401 36.14 24.60 20.62
CA GLU A 401 36.19 25.66 19.64
C GLU A 401 35.77 25.14 18.25
N SER A 402 36.42 24.07 17.78
CA SER A 402 36.04 23.38 16.52
C SER A 402 34.60 22.86 16.54
N PHE A 403 34.16 22.33 17.70
CA PHE A 403 32.75 21.89 17.87
C PHE A 403 31.76 23.06 17.68
N LYS A 404 31.97 24.18 18.38
CA LYS A 404 31.06 25.35 18.29
C LYS A 404 31.04 25.97 16.90
N GLU A 405 32.21 26.02 16.25
CA GLU A 405 32.32 26.52 14.88
C GLU A 405 31.47 25.65 13.92
N GLU A 406 31.59 24.32 13.96
CA GLU A 406 30.84 23.44 13.09
C GLU A 406 29.35 23.37 13.45
N MET A 407 28.98 23.50 14.71
CA MET A 407 27.57 23.65 15.10
C MET A 407 26.94 24.88 14.46
N LEU A 408 27.66 26.00 14.37
CA LEU A 408 27.17 27.19 13.71
C LEU A 408 27.17 27.03 12.17
N ASN A 409 28.28 26.53 11.60
CA ASN A 409 28.49 26.51 10.15
C ASN A 409 27.61 25.45 9.47
N THR A 410 27.57 24.23 10.01
CA THR A 410 26.85 23.10 9.43
C THR A 410 25.38 23.07 9.86
N TYR A 411 25.11 23.22 11.17
CA TYR A 411 23.77 23.00 11.73
C TYR A 411 23.01 24.31 12.03
N LYS A 412 23.62 25.49 11.77
CA LYS A 412 23.04 26.82 12.04
C LYS A 412 22.59 27.01 13.51
N PHE A 413 23.22 26.27 14.41
CA PHE A 413 22.95 26.31 15.84
C PHE A 413 24.03 27.12 16.56
N LYS A 414 23.59 28.13 17.31
CA LYS A 414 24.51 28.95 18.15
C LYS A 414 24.49 28.34 19.56
N PHE A 415 25.70 27.95 19.99
CA PHE A 415 25.88 27.32 21.29
C PHE A 415 25.96 28.35 22.40
#